data_4d9f1324eaecbd4b9d3e129bfb007c42
#
_entry.id   4d9f1324eaecbd4b9d3e129bfb007c42
#
_cell.length_a   1.000
_cell.length_b   1.000
_cell.length_c   1.000
_cell.angle_alpha   90.00
_cell.angle_beta   90.00
_cell.angle_gamma   90.00
#
_symmetry.space_group_name_H-M   'P 1'
#
loop_
_entity.id
_entity.type
_entity.pdbx_description
1 polymer ?
#
loop_
_entity_poly.entity_id
_entity_poly.type
_entity_poly.pdbx_seq_one_letter_code
_entity_poly.pdbx_strand_id
1 'polypeptide(L)'
;GRLVIIGFMGGRIAHEVDIQTLMLKRATVTGSTMRGRTAAEKQQIAEALRRHVWPLLEAGKCKPMIYASYPMAEIAEAHACLDSGQHLGKVVITMTS
;
A
#
# COMPACT_ATOMS: atom_id res chain seq x y z
N GLY A 1 -4.09 21.25 2.01
CA GLY A 1 -3.70 19.85 1.76
C GLY A 1 -4.72 18.86 2.25
N ARG A 2 -4.57 17.63 1.83
CA ARG A 2 -5.47 16.52 2.17
C ARG A 2 -4.66 15.33 2.62
N LEU A 3 -5.01 14.76 3.77
CA LEU A 3 -4.45 13.52 4.29
C LEU A 3 -5.54 12.46 4.24
N VAL A 4 -5.26 11.37 3.54
CA VAL A 4 -6.18 10.22 3.45
C VAL A 4 -5.54 9.04 4.20
N ILE A 5 -6.19 8.61 5.27
CA ILE A 5 -5.72 7.48 6.08
C ILE A 5 -6.27 6.21 5.44
N ILE A 6 -5.36 5.32 5.01
CA ILE A 6 -5.73 4.07 4.34
C ILE A 6 -5.43 2.83 5.19
N GLY A 7 -4.72 3.00 6.29
CA GLY A 7 -4.38 1.89 7.20
C GLY A 7 -3.52 2.38 8.34
N PHE A 8 -3.20 1.46 9.24
CA PHE A 8 -2.33 1.78 10.38
C PHE A 8 -1.48 0.56 10.72
N MET A 9 -0.20 0.79 10.94
CA MET A 9 0.77 -0.26 11.30
C MET A 9 1.27 -0.10 12.73
N GLY A 10 1.30 1.13 13.23
CA GLY A 10 1.77 1.43 14.57
C GLY A 10 0.68 1.54 15.64
N GLY A 11 -0.57 1.23 15.28
CA GLY A 11 -1.69 1.30 16.20
C GLY A 11 -2.82 2.16 15.66
N ARG A 12 -4.04 1.93 16.15
CA ARG A 12 -5.26 2.58 15.66
C ARG A 12 -5.57 3.91 16.33
N ILE A 13 -4.83 4.25 17.40
CA ILE A 13 -5.09 5.45 18.19
C ILE A 13 -3.92 6.41 17.98
N ALA A 14 -4.23 7.63 17.51
CA ALA A 14 -3.26 8.69 17.42
C ALA A 14 -3.23 9.49 18.71
N HIS A 15 -2.03 9.84 19.17
CA HIS A 15 -1.81 10.71 20.33
C HIS A 15 -1.20 12.02 19.86
N GLU A 16 -1.46 13.10 20.59
CA GLU A 16 -0.84 14.41 20.35
C GLU A 16 -1.05 14.95 18.93
N VAL A 17 -2.31 15.02 18.51
CA VAL A 17 -2.65 15.64 17.22
C VAL A 17 -2.74 17.16 17.40
N ASP A 18 -1.96 17.92 16.64
CA ASP A 18 -1.98 19.38 16.66
C ASP A 18 -3.14 19.92 15.83
N ILE A 19 -4.25 20.20 16.50
CA ILE A 19 -5.48 20.70 15.88
C ILE A 19 -5.27 22.11 15.31
N GLN A 20 -4.47 22.96 15.98
CA GLN A 20 -4.20 24.32 15.51
C GLN A 20 -3.51 24.30 14.14
N THR A 21 -2.54 23.44 13.97
CA THR A 21 -1.84 23.28 12.69
C THR A 21 -2.80 22.86 11.57
N LEU A 22 -3.70 21.92 11.86
CA LEU A 22 -4.72 21.51 10.90
C LEU A 22 -5.61 22.69 10.49
N MET A 23 -6.05 23.47 11.47
CA MET A 23 -6.91 24.63 11.24
C MET A 23 -6.22 25.69 10.40
N LEU A 24 -4.98 26.07 10.76
CA LEU A 24 -4.23 27.12 10.07
C LEU A 24 -3.88 26.73 8.63
N LYS A 25 -3.62 25.46 8.38
CA LYS A 25 -3.36 24.97 7.03
C LYS A 25 -4.63 24.70 6.22
N ARG A 26 -5.77 24.84 6.81
CA ARG A 26 -7.07 24.49 6.20
C ARG A 26 -7.03 23.10 5.61
N ALA A 27 -6.45 22.15 6.36
CA ALA A 27 -6.22 20.79 5.90
C ALA A 27 -7.48 19.94 6.05
N THR A 28 -7.60 18.95 5.18
CA THR A 28 -8.64 17.94 5.26
C THR A 28 -8.00 16.63 5.70
N VAL A 29 -8.57 16.00 6.73
CA VAL A 29 -8.17 14.65 7.16
C VAL A 29 -9.37 13.75 6.98
N THR A 30 -9.19 12.69 6.22
CA THR A 30 -10.25 11.74 5.92
C THR A 30 -9.70 10.31 5.91
N GLY A 31 -10.58 9.33 5.81
CA GLY A 31 -10.18 7.93 5.73
C GLY A 31 -10.78 7.25 4.52
N SER A 32 -10.17 6.16 4.13
CA SER A 32 -10.67 5.31 3.06
C SER A 32 -10.38 3.85 3.38
N THR A 33 -11.30 2.98 3.03
CA THR A 33 -11.13 1.53 3.17
C THR A 33 -11.48 0.86 1.85
N MET A 34 -10.86 -0.29 1.61
CA MET A 34 -11.15 -1.08 0.41
C MET A 34 -12.04 -2.28 0.74
N ARG A 35 -11.80 -2.92 1.89
CA ARG A 35 -12.43 -4.19 2.23
C ARG A 35 -13.96 -4.09 2.30
N GLY A 36 -14.49 -3.00 2.84
CA GLY A 36 -15.92 -2.79 3.00
C GLY A 36 -16.65 -2.26 1.77
N ARG A 37 -15.94 -2.00 0.67
CA ARG A 37 -16.57 -1.48 -0.55
C ARG A 37 -17.38 -2.57 -1.25
N THR A 38 -18.44 -2.16 -1.94
CA THR A 38 -19.28 -3.07 -2.72
C THR A 38 -18.50 -3.64 -3.91
N ALA A 39 -18.98 -4.74 -4.46
CA ALA A 39 -18.40 -5.34 -5.67
C ALA A 39 -18.39 -4.34 -6.84
N ALA A 40 -19.46 -3.55 -6.99
CA ALA A 40 -19.56 -2.54 -8.04
C ALA A 40 -18.50 -1.44 -7.87
N GLU A 41 -18.29 -0.96 -6.65
CA GLU A 41 -17.23 0.03 -6.35
C GLU A 41 -15.83 -0.53 -6.63
N LYS A 42 -15.58 -1.77 -6.23
CA LYS A 42 -14.31 -2.44 -6.50
C LYS A 42 -14.06 -2.63 -7.99
N GLN A 43 -15.10 -2.94 -8.74
CA GLN A 43 -15.00 -3.05 -10.20
C GLN A 43 -14.61 -1.73 -10.85
N GLN A 44 -15.22 -0.62 -10.43
CA GLN A 44 -14.89 0.70 -10.95
C GLN A 44 -13.42 1.06 -10.67
N ILE A 45 -12.93 0.74 -9.47
CA ILE A 45 -11.54 0.97 -9.10
C ILE A 45 -10.61 0.11 -9.97
N ALA A 46 -10.93 -1.17 -10.16
CA ALA A 46 -10.15 -2.08 -10.99
C ALA A 46 -10.07 -1.59 -12.45
N GLU A 47 -11.19 -1.13 -12.99
CA GLU A 47 -11.24 -0.60 -14.36
C GLU A 47 -10.40 0.68 -14.49
N ALA A 48 -10.45 1.56 -13.49
CA ALA A 48 -9.64 2.78 -13.48
C ALA A 48 -8.15 2.46 -13.41
N LEU A 49 -7.74 1.49 -12.60
CA LEU A 49 -6.36 1.01 -12.51
C LEU A 49 -5.90 0.45 -13.86
N ARG A 50 -6.73 -0.38 -14.48
CA ARG A 50 -6.41 -0.99 -15.76
C ARG A 50 -6.25 0.05 -16.87
N ARG A 51 -7.05 1.12 -16.82
CA ARG A 51 -7.02 2.18 -17.83
C ARG A 51 -5.87 3.15 -17.63
N HIS A 52 -5.60 3.56 -16.40
CA HIS A 52 -4.69 4.67 -16.11
C HIS A 52 -3.33 4.25 -15.55
N VAL A 53 -3.24 3.13 -14.85
CA VAL A 53 -2.01 2.67 -14.20
C VAL A 53 -1.33 1.54 -14.96
N TRP A 54 -2.08 0.57 -15.42
CA TRP A 54 -1.55 -0.60 -16.11
C TRP A 54 -0.65 -0.27 -17.30
N PRO A 55 -1.04 0.68 -18.17
CA PRO A 55 -0.15 1.07 -19.29
C PRO A 55 1.18 1.62 -18.83
N LEU A 56 1.23 2.30 -17.68
CA LEU A 56 2.48 2.81 -17.11
C LEU A 56 3.38 1.69 -16.61
N LEU A 57 2.79 0.64 -16.04
CA LEU A 57 3.52 -0.56 -15.63
C LEU A 57 4.11 -1.27 -16.83
N GLU A 58 3.32 -1.48 -17.87
CA GLU A 58 3.78 -2.14 -19.11
C GLU A 58 4.87 -1.34 -19.83
N ALA A 59 4.78 -0.02 -19.80
CA ALA A 59 5.79 0.86 -20.39
C ALA A 59 7.06 1.00 -19.53
N GLY A 60 7.07 0.42 -18.33
CA GLY A 60 8.20 0.53 -17.41
C GLY A 60 8.36 1.89 -16.76
N LYS A 61 7.36 2.77 -16.86
CA LYS A 61 7.38 4.09 -16.22
C LYS A 61 7.04 4.05 -14.74
N CYS A 62 6.39 2.98 -14.31
CA CYS A 62 6.06 2.73 -12.92
C CYS A 62 6.42 1.28 -12.62
N LYS A 63 7.24 1.04 -11.61
CA LYS A 63 7.68 -0.31 -11.25
C LYS A 63 7.60 -0.50 -9.75
N PRO A 64 7.13 -1.67 -9.28
CA PRO A 64 7.26 -1.99 -7.86
C PRO A 64 8.74 -2.16 -7.50
N MET A 65 9.12 -1.64 -6.36
CA MET A 65 10.47 -1.87 -5.83
C MET A 65 10.47 -3.25 -5.17
N ILE A 66 11.29 -4.16 -5.69
CA ILE A 66 11.45 -5.50 -5.14
C ILE A 66 12.73 -5.54 -4.31
N TYR A 67 12.56 -5.79 -3.02
CA TYR A 67 13.70 -5.89 -2.09
C TYR A 67 14.40 -7.24 -2.20
N ALA A 68 13.62 -8.32 -2.20
CA ALA A 68 14.16 -9.67 -2.29
C ALA A 68 13.14 -10.62 -2.92
N SER A 69 13.65 -11.65 -3.60
CA SER A 69 12.84 -12.72 -4.16
C SER A 69 13.30 -14.06 -3.60
N TYR A 70 12.36 -14.90 -3.24
CA TYR A 70 12.62 -16.23 -2.68
C TYR A 70 11.83 -17.28 -3.48
N PRO A 71 12.44 -18.45 -3.77
CA PRO A 71 11.63 -19.54 -4.31
C PRO A 71 10.65 -20.06 -3.25
N MET A 72 9.57 -20.69 -3.67
CA MET A 72 8.55 -21.20 -2.75
C MET A 72 9.14 -22.14 -1.68
N ALA A 73 10.17 -22.90 -2.02
CA ALA A 73 10.84 -23.77 -1.03
C ALA A 73 11.44 -23.03 0.14
N GLU A 74 11.72 -21.72 -0.01
CA GLU A 74 12.31 -20.85 1.01
C GLU A 74 11.27 -19.89 1.60
N ILE A 75 10.01 -20.29 1.65
CA ILE A 75 8.92 -19.44 2.14
C ILE A 75 9.14 -18.99 3.58
N ALA A 76 9.77 -19.82 4.40
CA ALA A 76 10.03 -19.49 5.81
C ALA A 76 11.00 -18.30 5.92
N GLU A 77 12.03 -18.27 5.09
CA GLU A 77 13.00 -17.19 5.04
C GLU A 77 12.35 -15.89 4.54
N ALA A 78 11.44 -16.01 3.56
CA ALA A 78 10.69 -14.88 3.06
C ALA A 78 9.81 -14.25 4.14
N HIS A 79 9.10 -15.06 4.92
CA HIS A 79 8.32 -14.59 6.06
C HIS A 79 9.19 -13.93 7.13
N ALA A 80 10.35 -14.53 7.43
CA ALA A 80 11.29 -13.94 8.38
C ALA A 80 11.81 -12.58 7.91
N CYS A 81 12.07 -12.44 6.62
CA CYS A 81 12.46 -11.16 6.02
C CYS A 81 11.38 -10.11 6.19
N LEU A 82 10.13 -10.46 5.91
CA LEU A 82 8.99 -9.55 6.07
C LEU A 82 8.80 -9.15 7.54
N ASP A 83 8.86 -10.11 8.45
CA ASP A 83 8.66 -9.89 9.89
C ASP A 83 9.79 -9.04 10.50
N SER A 84 10.98 -9.07 9.93
CA SER A 84 12.12 -8.26 10.43
C SER A 84 11.84 -6.77 10.33
N GLY A 85 10.97 -6.33 9.41
CA GLY A 85 10.67 -4.92 9.20
C GLY A 85 11.80 -4.11 8.60
N GLN A 86 12.92 -4.74 8.22
CA GLN A 86 14.10 -4.06 7.69
C GLN A 86 14.10 -3.95 6.16
N HIS A 87 13.10 -4.55 5.51
CA HIS A 87 12.99 -4.51 4.06
C HIS A 87 12.46 -3.16 3.58
N LEU A 88 12.94 -2.73 2.41
CA LEU A 88 12.42 -1.58 1.68
C LEU A 88 11.83 -2.10 0.37
N GLY A 89 10.50 -1.96 0.21
CA GLY A 89 9.81 -2.47 -0.97
C GLY A 89 9.19 -3.84 -0.72
N LYS A 90 9.03 -4.63 -1.77
CA LYS A 90 8.29 -5.88 -1.74
C LYS A 90 9.20 -7.09 -1.59
N VAL A 91 8.73 -8.06 -0.84
CA VAL A 91 9.30 -9.41 -0.78
C VAL A 91 8.45 -10.31 -1.66
N VAL A 92 9.07 -10.95 -2.63
CA VAL A 92 8.38 -11.72 -3.68
C VAL A 92 8.71 -13.19 -3.57
N ILE A 93 7.70 -14.03 -3.78
CA ILE A 93 7.86 -15.47 -3.89
C ILE A 93 7.77 -15.86 -5.36
N THR A 94 8.77 -16.60 -5.84
CA THR A 94 8.75 -17.12 -7.20
C THR A 94 8.22 -18.55 -7.18
N MET A 95 7.37 -18.85 -8.13
CA MET A 95 6.75 -20.19 -8.26
C MET A 95 7.56 -21.13 -9.14
N THR A 96 8.54 -20.60 -9.83
CA THR A 96 9.47 -21.35 -10.64
C THR A 96 10.77 -21.58 -9.88
N SER A 97 11.30 -22.77 -10.00
CA SER A 97 12.58 -23.14 -9.37
C SER A 97 13.78 -22.50 -10.09
#